data_7f85744ea278a1d95a272c70251e56f6
#
_entry.id   7f85744ea278a1d95a272c70251e56f6
#
_cell.length_a   1.000
_cell.length_b   1.000
_cell.length_c   1.000
_cell.angle_alpha   90.00
_cell.angle_beta   90.00
_cell.angle_gamma   90.00
#
_symmetry.space_group_name_H-M   'P 1'
#
loop_
_entity.id
_entity.type
_entity.pdbx_description
1 polymer ?
#
loop_
_entity_poly.entity_id
_entity_poly.type
_entity_poly.pdbx_seq_one_letter_code
_entity_poly.pdbx_strand_id
1 'polypeptide(L)'
;DVLISAKYLDFETDEKNGYSNPVVKEYFFDIDDWDYKKSPFQNTKKVILQVALGVKAGNQAEIKEKSEHFVKDREEKGHFKFPSAGSVFKNNRDFGKPSGKIIDECGLRGNSIGDAQIAPWHGNFIINRENASATDIRKLVENTKKTVAEKTGFNLECEILFVDGGIVR
;
A
#
# COMPACT_ATOMS: atom_id res chain seq x y z
N ASP A 1 7.25 -19.53 3.23
CA ASP A 1 7.08 -18.29 3.99
C ASP A 1 8.40 -17.88 4.59
N VAL A 2 8.69 -16.58 4.62
CA VAL A 2 9.97 -16.05 5.13
C VAL A 2 9.87 -15.45 6.52
N LEU A 3 8.66 -15.02 6.96
CA LEU A 3 8.46 -14.50 8.30
C LEU A 3 8.50 -15.63 9.33
N ILE A 4 9.32 -15.46 10.37
CA ILE A 4 9.41 -16.39 11.52
C ILE A 4 8.70 -15.79 12.73
N SER A 5 9.10 -14.57 13.12
CA SER A 5 8.49 -13.87 14.26
C SER A 5 8.60 -12.36 14.14
N ALA A 6 7.83 -11.65 14.93
CA ALA A 6 7.91 -10.22 15.11
C ALA A 6 7.84 -9.85 16.59
N LYS A 7 8.79 -9.02 17.06
CA LYS A 7 8.71 -8.37 18.37
C LYS A 7 8.01 -7.03 18.23
N TYR A 8 7.11 -6.73 19.13
CA TYR A 8 6.32 -5.50 19.08
C TYR A 8 6.04 -4.95 20.47
N LEU A 9 5.85 -3.63 20.55
CA LEU A 9 5.25 -2.97 21.69
C LEU A 9 3.73 -3.05 21.57
N ASP A 10 3.10 -3.52 22.63
CA ASP A 10 1.65 -3.54 22.77
C ASP A 10 1.22 -2.42 23.71
N PHE A 11 0.38 -1.52 23.20
CA PHE A 11 -0.19 -0.39 23.92
C PHE A 11 -1.66 -0.66 24.27
N GLU A 12 -2.01 -1.89 24.64
CA GLU A 12 -3.35 -2.18 25.13
C GLU A 12 -3.65 -1.31 26.35
N THR A 13 -4.73 -0.57 26.29
CA THR A 13 -5.16 0.31 27.37
C THR A 13 -5.56 -0.50 28.60
N ASP A 14 -4.98 -0.18 29.76
CA ASP A 14 -5.56 -0.52 31.02
C ASP A 14 -6.86 0.30 31.21
N GLU A 15 -8.02 -0.38 31.21
CA GLU A 15 -9.34 0.24 31.23
C GLU A 15 -9.53 1.18 32.46
N LYS A 16 -8.73 1.00 33.55
CA LYS A 16 -8.82 1.79 34.76
C LYS A 16 -8.09 3.14 34.74
N ASN A 17 -7.02 3.28 33.96
CA ASN A 17 -6.12 4.43 34.02
C ASN A 17 -5.98 5.19 32.69
N GLY A 18 -6.56 4.72 31.57
CA GLY A 18 -6.49 5.37 30.27
C GLY A 18 -5.11 5.34 29.59
N TYR A 19 -4.08 4.88 30.28
CA TYR A 19 -2.71 4.71 29.81
C TYR A 19 -2.26 3.28 30.09
N SER A 20 -1.76 2.59 29.08
CA SER A 20 -1.06 1.32 29.27
C SER A 20 0.44 1.54 29.34
N ASN A 21 1.12 0.86 30.25
CA ASN A 21 2.54 0.68 30.12
C ASN A 21 2.77 -0.24 28.92
N PRO A 22 3.51 0.20 27.88
CA PRO A 22 3.75 -0.63 26.72
C PRO A 22 4.53 -1.89 27.13
N VAL A 23 4.06 -3.05 26.69
CA VAL A 23 4.70 -4.34 26.96
C VAL A 23 5.31 -4.86 25.67
N VAL A 24 6.57 -5.32 25.74
CA VAL A 24 7.20 -6.02 24.61
C VAL A 24 6.63 -7.43 24.55
N LYS A 25 6.03 -7.76 23.42
CA LYS A 25 5.53 -9.10 23.09
C LYS A 25 6.22 -9.65 21.85
N GLU A 26 6.16 -10.95 21.66
CA GLU A 26 6.63 -11.64 20.45
C GLU A 26 5.47 -12.42 19.83
N TYR A 27 5.30 -12.23 18.53
CA TYR A 27 4.37 -12.95 17.69
C TYR A 27 5.15 -13.94 16.83
N PHE A 28 4.76 -15.19 16.81
CA PHE A 28 5.27 -16.20 15.88
C PHE A 28 4.32 -16.32 14.70
N PHE A 29 4.87 -16.46 13.50
CA PHE A 29 4.07 -16.51 12.28
C PHE A 29 3.09 -17.67 12.32
N ASP A 30 1.82 -17.35 12.14
CA ASP A 30 0.74 -18.29 11.91
C ASP A 30 0.01 -17.88 10.63
N ILE A 31 -0.11 -18.78 9.66
CA ILE A 31 -0.72 -18.50 8.36
C ILE A 31 -2.20 -18.11 8.47
N ASP A 32 -2.88 -18.63 9.47
CA ASP A 32 -4.33 -18.41 9.68
C ASP A 32 -4.63 -16.97 10.12
N ASP A 33 -3.63 -16.24 10.65
CA ASP A 33 -3.76 -14.82 11.00
C ASP A 33 -3.62 -13.87 9.80
N TRP A 34 -3.27 -14.38 8.62
CA TRP A 34 -2.92 -13.57 7.45
C TRP A 34 -3.86 -13.84 6.28
N ASP A 35 -4.16 -12.77 5.53
CA ASP A 35 -4.92 -12.84 4.28
C ASP A 35 -4.38 -11.76 3.32
N TYR A 36 -4.94 -11.68 2.12
CA TYR A 36 -4.54 -10.65 1.15
C TYR A 36 -4.71 -9.25 1.74
N LYS A 37 -3.58 -8.53 1.88
CA LYS A 37 -3.53 -7.19 2.49
C LYS A 37 -4.03 -7.13 3.94
N LYS A 38 -4.00 -8.24 4.67
CA LYS A 38 -4.33 -8.33 6.09
C LYS A 38 -3.17 -8.90 6.90
N SER A 39 -2.98 -8.37 8.10
CA SER A 39 -2.03 -8.87 9.08
C SER A 39 -2.56 -8.67 10.51
N PRO A 40 -2.08 -9.42 11.50
CA PRO A 40 -2.50 -9.27 12.90
C PRO A 40 -2.03 -7.97 13.57
N PHE A 41 -1.29 -7.13 12.82
CA PHE A 41 -0.80 -5.84 13.29
C PHE A 41 -1.61 -4.65 12.78
N GLN A 42 -2.48 -4.85 11.77
CA GLN A 42 -3.31 -3.77 11.23
C GLN A 42 -4.44 -3.40 12.19
N ASN A 43 -4.78 -2.10 12.24
CA ASN A 43 -5.84 -1.55 13.10
C ASN A 43 -5.66 -1.87 14.59
N THR A 44 -4.42 -2.01 15.04
CA THR A 44 -4.04 -2.26 16.42
C THR A 44 -3.17 -1.15 16.97
N LYS A 45 -3.05 -1.09 18.30
CA LYS A 45 -2.11 -0.19 19.00
C LYS A 45 -0.75 -0.87 19.21
N LYS A 46 -0.23 -1.53 18.19
CA LYS A 46 1.05 -2.26 18.22
C LYS A 46 2.10 -1.54 17.39
N VAL A 47 3.31 -1.46 17.90
CA VAL A 47 4.47 -0.93 17.15
C VAL A 47 5.48 -2.05 16.97
N ILE A 48 5.72 -2.45 15.73
CA ILE A 48 6.70 -3.49 15.38
C ILE A 48 8.11 -2.95 15.65
N LEU A 49 8.89 -3.67 16.45
CA LEU A 49 10.25 -3.32 16.82
C LEU A 49 11.30 -4.10 16.04
N GLN A 50 11.03 -5.38 15.78
CA GLN A 50 11.95 -6.30 15.15
C GLN A 50 11.19 -7.38 14.38
N VAL A 51 11.77 -7.83 13.28
CA VAL A 51 11.23 -8.95 12.49
C VAL A 51 12.34 -9.97 12.28
N ALA A 52 12.04 -11.24 12.53
CA ALA A 52 12.92 -12.36 12.20
C ALA A 52 12.45 -12.99 10.87
N LEU A 53 13.35 -13.08 9.91
CA LEU A 53 13.08 -13.67 8.59
C LEU A 53 13.95 -14.91 8.38
N GLY A 54 13.33 -16.00 7.90
CA GLY A 54 14.04 -17.18 7.43
C GLY A 54 14.56 -16.94 6.04
N VAL A 55 15.89 -17.04 5.88
CA VAL A 55 16.55 -16.88 4.59
C VAL A 55 17.38 -18.12 4.26
N LYS A 56 17.59 -18.37 2.96
CA LYS A 56 18.48 -19.41 2.48
C LYS A 56 19.76 -18.77 1.94
N ALA A 57 20.90 -19.40 2.19
CA ALA A 57 22.15 -19.02 1.55
C ALA A 57 22.03 -19.15 0.03
N GLY A 58 22.60 -18.20 -0.71
CA GLY A 58 22.56 -18.17 -2.16
C GLY A 58 23.84 -17.59 -2.75
N ASN A 59 23.98 -17.69 -4.08
CA ASN A 59 25.09 -17.09 -4.79
C ASN A 59 24.95 -15.56 -4.81
N GLN A 60 25.93 -14.85 -4.27
CA GLN A 60 25.89 -13.39 -4.16
C GLN A 60 25.79 -12.70 -5.53
N ALA A 61 26.49 -13.20 -6.56
CA ALA A 61 26.47 -12.60 -7.88
C ALA A 61 25.06 -12.72 -8.54
N GLU A 62 24.43 -13.88 -8.43
CA GLU A 62 23.09 -14.12 -8.96
C GLU A 62 22.04 -13.29 -8.22
N ILE A 63 22.16 -13.15 -6.90
CA ILE A 63 21.24 -12.32 -6.09
C ILE A 63 21.37 -10.86 -6.50
N LYS A 64 22.61 -10.37 -6.68
CA LYS A 64 22.90 -9.01 -7.12
C LYS A 64 22.30 -8.74 -8.51
N GLU A 65 22.58 -9.61 -9.48
CA GLU A 65 22.04 -9.50 -10.84
C GLU A 65 20.51 -9.44 -10.85
N LYS A 66 19.83 -10.33 -10.11
CA LYS A 66 18.37 -10.30 -9.99
C LYS A 66 17.85 -9.00 -9.37
N SER A 67 18.52 -8.50 -8.33
CA SER A 67 18.14 -7.24 -7.69
C SER A 67 18.27 -6.05 -8.64
N GLU A 68 19.39 -5.97 -9.35
CA GLU A 68 19.62 -4.92 -10.37
C GLU A 68 18.62 -5.00 -11.52
N HIS A 69 18.29 -6.20 -11.98
CA HIS A 69 17.26 -6.43 -12.99
C HIS A 69 15.89 -5.87 -12.53
N PHE A 70 15.45 -6.17 -11.30
CA PHE A 70 14.17 -5.68 -10.80
C PHE A 70 14.16 -4.16 -10.56
N VAL A 71 15.28 -3.57 -10.13
CA VAL A 71 15.39 -2.11 -10.00
C VAL A 71 15.25 -1.47 -11.37
N LYS A 72 16.01 -1.93 -12.36
CA LYS A 72 15.95 -1.43 -13.73
C LYS A 72 14.56 -1.56 -14.36
N ASP A 73 13.90 -2.70 -14.20
CA ASP A 73 12.51 -2.92 -14.66
C ASP A 73 11.55 -1.87 -14.07
N ARG A 74 11.68 -1.53 -12.78
CA ARG A 74 10.86 -0.50 -12.14
C ARG A 74 11.19 0.91 -12.62
N GLU A 75 12.47 1.19 -12.88
CA GLU A 75 12.89 2.47 -13.46
C GLU A 75 12.34 2.66 -14.87
N GLU A 76 12.48 1.65 -15.73
CA GLU A 76 11.96 1.65 -17.10
C GLU A 76 10.43 1.81 -17.12
N LYS A 77 9.72 1.16 -16.20
CA LYS A 77 8.27 1.32 -16.00
C LYS A 77 7.87 2.67 -15.39
N GLY A 78 8.82 3.54 -15.05
CA GLY A 78 8.56 4.88 -14.56
C GLY A 78 8.09 4.99 -13.11
N HIS A 79 8.27 3.93 -12.30
CA HIS A 79 7.79 3.92 -10.91
C HIS A 79 8.47 4.97 -10.01
N PHE A 80 9.67 5.43 -10.38
CA PHE A 80 10.46 6.39 -9.60
C PHE A 80 10.54 7.78 -10.25
N LYS A 81 9.82 8.02 -11.36
CA LYS A 81 9.88 9.32 -12.07
C LYS A 81 9.29 10.49 -11.28
N PHE A 82 8.29 10.22 -10.45
CA PHE A 82 7.60 11.22 -9.64
C PHE A 82 7.28 10.66 -8.25
N PRO A 83 7.18 11.52 -7.22
CA PRO A 83 6.68 11.12 -5.92
C PRO A 83 5.29 10.49 -6.02
N SER A 84 5.10 9.33 -5.41
CA SER A 84 3.81 8.64 -5.31
C SER A 84 3.77 7.73 -4.08
N ALA A 85 2.59 7.36 -3.63
CA ALA A 85 2.39 6.38 -2.57
C ALA A 85 2.33 4.92 -3.10
N GLY A 86 2.72 4.69 -4.35
CA GLY A 86 2.59 3.40 -5.03
C GLY A 86 1.16 3.13 -5.51
N SER A 87 0.72 1.88 -5.45
CA SER A 87 -0.64 1.51 -5.83
C SER A 87 -1.67 2.15 -4.91
N VAL A 88 -2.64 2.85 -5.50
CA VAL A 88 -3.69 3.59 -4.77
C VAL A 88 -4.84 2.68 -4.35
N PHE A 89 -5.19 1.70 -5.19
CA PHE A 89 -6.32 0.81 -4.98
C PHE A 89 -5.87 -0.65 -4.86
N LYS A 90 -6.52 -1.40 -3.99
CA LYS A 90 -6.35 -2.85 -3.87
C LYS A 90 -6.81 -3.53 -5.15
N ASN A 91 -6.17 -4.65 -5.50
CA ASN A 91 -6.70 -5.54 -6.51
C ASN A 91 -7.79 -6.42 -5.88
N ASN A 92 -8.93 -6.53 -6.54
CA ASN A 92 -9.98 -7.47 -6.18
C ASN A 92 -10.05 -8.57 -7.24
N ARG A 93 -9.94 -9.83 -6.81
CA ARG A 93 -9.96 -11.00 -7.71
C ARG A 93 -11.29 -11.15 -8.44
N ASP A 94 -12.40 -10.75 -7.80
CA ASP A 94 -13.75 -10.83 -8.36
C ASP A 94 -13.93 -9.91 -9.58
N PHE A 95 -13.07 -8.91 -9.75
CA PHE A 95 -13.08 -8.03 -10.93
C PHE A 95 -12.47 -8.69 -12.16
N GLY A 96 -11.81 -9.85 -12.02
CA GLY A 96 -11.18 -10.60 -13.11
C GLY A 96 -9.95 -9.95 -13.72
N LYS A 97 -9.58 -8.73 -13.29
CA LYS A 97 -8.39 -7.99 -13.74
C LYS A 97 -7.88 -7.01 -12.68
N PRO A 98 -6.59 -6.62 -12.74
CA PRO A 98 -6.02 -5.66 -11.80
C PRO A 98 -6.70 -4.28 -11.89
N SER A 99 -6.82 -3.60 -10.75
CA SER A 99 -7.44 -2.26 -10.64
C SER A 99 -6.80 -1.25 -11.60
N GLY A 100 -5.49 -1.29 -11.78
CA GLY A 100 -4.79 -0.41 -12.73
C GLY A 100 -5.25 -0.57 -14.18
N LYS A 101 -5.57 -1.81 -14.59
CA LYS A 101 -6.09 -2.10 -15.93
C LYS A 101 -7.54 -1.62 -16.07
N ILE A 102 -8.35 -1.77 -15.03
CA ILE A 102 -9.73 -1.26 -15.02
C ILE A 102 -9.76 0.26 -15.18
N ILE A 103 -8.91 0.97 -14.41
CA ILE A 103 -8.78 2.42 -14.46
C ILE A 103 -8.31 2.88 -15.85
N ASP A 104 -7.38 2.15 -16.46
CA ASP A 104 -6.90 2.40 -17.82
C ASP A 104 -8.03 2.23 -18.85
N GLU A 105 -8.75 1.12 -18.82
CA GLU A 105 -9.90 0.85 -19.70
C GLU A 105 -11.03 1.88 -19.53
N CYS A 106 -11.14 2.49 -18.35
CA CYS A 106 -12.04 3.62 -18.12
C CYS A 106 -11.54 4.95 -18.74
N GLY A 107 -10.35 4.97 -19.33
CA GLY A 107 -9.77 6.18 -19.96
C GLY A 107 -9.27 7.21 -18.95
N LEU A 108 -8.87 6.80 -17.76
CA LEU A 108 -8.51 7.70 -16.67
C LEU A 108 -7.02 8.01 -16.55
N ARG A 109 -6.14 7.33 -17.33
CA ARG A 109 -4.71 7.67 -17.37
C ARG A 109 -4.50 9.13 -17.77
N GLY A 110 -3.61 9.80 -17.08
CA GLY A 110 -3.29 11.21 -17.33
C GLY A 110 -4.29 12.20 -16.75
N ASN A 111 -5.46 11.77 -16.26
CA ASN A 111 -6.41 12.67 -15.59
C ASN A 111 -5.77 13.28 -14.35
N SER A 112 -5.99 14.57 -14.13
CA SER A 112 -5.37 15.33 -13.05
C SER A 112 -6.35 16.25 -12.34
N ILE A 113 -6.03 16.56 -11.08
CA ILE A 113 -6.64 17.64 -10.28
C ILE A 113 -5.46 18.38 -9.64
N GLY A 114 -5.29 19.65 -9.97
CA GLY A 114 -4.07 20.38 -9.63
C GLY A 114 -2.85 19.64 -10.17
N ASP A 115 -1.86 19.42 -9.31
CA ASP A 115 -0.65 18.68 -9.67
C ASP A 115 -0.71 17.18 -9.32
N ALA A 116 -1.81 16.69 -8.76
CA ALA A 116 -2.07 15.26 -8.63
C ALA A 116 -2.55 14.70 -9.97
N GLN A 117 -1.91 13.63 -10.46
CA GLN A 117 -2.23 13.03 -11.75
C GLN A 117 -2.23 11.50 -11.67
N ILE A 118 -3.21 10.85 -12.30
CA ILE A 118 -3.10 9.42 -12.58
C ILE A 118 -1.98 9.23 -13.60
N ALA A 119 -0.97 8.44 -13.23
CA ALA A 119 0.22 8.28 -14.06
C ALA A 119 -0.15 7.86 -15.50
N PRO A 120 0.41 8.51 -16.53
CA PRO A 120 0.12 8.16 -17.92
C PRO A 120 0.54 6.72 -18.29
N TRP A 121 1.47 6.14 -17.54
CA TRP A 121 2.00 4.80 -17.77
C TRP A 121 1.42 3.72 -16.83
N HIS A 122 0.66 4.10 -15.77
CA HIS A 122 0.13 3.14 -14.81
C HIS A 122 -1.17 3.62 -14.15
N GLY A 123 -2.31 3.06 -14.51
CA GLY A 123 -3.62 3.49 -14.04
C GLY A 123 -3.85 3.46 -12.52
N ASN A 124 -3.10 2.64 -11.77
CA ASN A 124 -3.24 2.56 -10.30
C ASN A 124 -2.21 3.41 -9.54
N PHE A 125 -1.49 4.33 -10.21
CA PHE A 125 -0.58 5.26 -9.55
C PHE A 125 -1.12 6.68 -9.68
N ILE A 126 -1.20 7.38 -8.54
CA ILE A 126 -1.37 8.83 -8.50
C ILE A 126 0.00 9.42 -8.15
N ILE A 127 0.48 10.29 -9.02
CA ILE A 127 1.76 10.96 -8.89
C ILE A 127 1.56 12.42 -8.49
N ASN A 128 2.51 12.97 -7.75
CA ASN A 128 2.65 14.40 -7.55
C ASN A 128 3.60 14.93 -8.62
N ARG A 129 3.09 15.76 -9.55
CA ARG A 129 3.91 16.35 -10.62
C ARG A 129 4.79 17.48 -10.13
N GLU A 130 4.31 18.27 -9.17
CA GLU A 130 5.03 19.41 -8.60
C GLU A 130 4.57 19.67 -7.15
N ASN A 131 3.42 20.30 -6.95
CA ASN A 131 2.92 20.79 -5.67
C ASN A 131 1.49 20.28 -5.37
N ALA A 132 1.20 19.01 -5.66
CA ALA A 132 -0.11 18.43 -5.37
C ALA A 132 -0.45 18.52 -3.88
N SER A 133 -1.62 19.04 -3.57
CA SER A 133 -2.14 19.03 -2.20
C SER A 133 -2.76 17.66 -1.86
N ALA A 134 -2.83 17.33 -0.57
CA ALA A 134 -3.58 16.14 -0.11
C ALA A 134 -5.06 16.19 -0.54
N THR A 135 -5.62 17.40 -0.64
CA THR A 135 -6.99 17.61 -1.14
C THR A 135 -7.12 17.23 -2.62
N ASP A 136 -6.14 17.55 -3.45
CA ASP A 136 -6.14 17.20 -4.87
C ASP A 136 -6.07 15.69 -5.05
N ILE A 137 -5.18 15.03 -4.31
CA ILE A 137 -5.05 13.57 -4.32
C ILE A 137 -6.38 12.93 -3.90
N ARG A 138 -6.99 13.40 -2.80
CA ARG A 138 -8.28 12.87 -2.31
C ARG A 138 -9.39 13.02 -3.34
N LYS A 139 -9.53 14.20 -3.94
CA LYS A 139 -10.53 14.45 -4.99
C LYS A 139 -10.29 13.55 -6.21
N LEU A 140 -9.04 13.36 -6.62
CA LEU A 140 -8.71 12.50 -7.76
C LEU A 140 -9.03 11.03 -7.47
N VAL A 141 -8.77 10.56 -6.24
CA VAL A 141 -9.17 9.22 -5.78
C VAL A 141 -10.68 9.03 -5.84
N GLU A 142 -11.46 9.96 -5.27
CA GLU A 142 -12.93 9.87 -5.28
C GLU A 142 -13.51 9.93 -6.69
N ASN A 143 -12.99 10.81 -7.56
CA ASN A 143 -13.40 10.86 -8.96
C ASN A 143 -13.10 9.56 -9.71
N THR A 144 -11.95 8.94 -9.42
CA THR A 144 -11.57 7.65 -10.01
C THR A 144 -12.54 6.56 -9.58
N LYS A 145 -12.82 6.46 -8.27
CA LYS A 145 -13.80 5.49 -7.74
C LYS A 145 -15.17 5.65 -8.38
N LYS A 146 -15.66 6.90 -8.43
CA LYS A 146 -16.96 7.22 -9.02
C LYS A 146 -17.03 6.81 -10.50
N THR A 147 -16.05 7.22 -11.30
CA THR A 147 -16.03 6.92 -12.74
C THR A 147 -15.92 5.42 -13.03
N VAL A 148 -15.12 4.70 -12.26
CA VAL A 148 -15.02 3.24 -12.40
C VAL A 148 -16.35 2.57 -12.03
N ALA A 149 -16.95 2.96 -10.91
CA ALA A 149 -18.25 2.41 -10.50
C ALA A 149 -19.36 2.66 -11.55
N GLU A 150 -19.43 3.88 -12.10
CA GLU A 150 -20.41 4.24 -13.15
C GLU A 150 -20.19 3.45 -14.45
N LYS A 151 -18.95 3.20 -14.85
CA LYS A 151 -18.63 2.53 -16.13
C LYS A 151 -18.63 1.01 -16.05
N THR A 152 -18.35 0.44 -14.89
CA THR A 152 -18.09 -1.01 -14.75
C THR A 152 -18.95 -1.70 -13.69
N GLY A 153 -19.56 -0.95 -12.78
CA GLY A 153 -20.21 -1.48 -11.58
C GLY A 153 -19.25 -1.89 -10.47
N PHE A 154 -17.92 -1.78 -10.65
CA PHE A 154 -16.93 -2.17 -9.66
C PHE A 154 -16.67 -1.06 -8.65
N ASN A 155 -16.63 -1.40 -7.37
CA ASN A 155 -16.31 -0.48 -6.28
C ASN A 155 -14.84 -0.65 -5.88
N LEU A 156 -13.98 0.32 -6.25
CA LEU A 156 -12.56 0.32 -5.89
C LEU A 156 -12.37 0.60 -4.40
N GLU A 157 -11.53 -0.20 -3.75
CA GLU A 157 -11.10 -0.02 -2.36
C GLU A 157 -9.68 0.56 -2.33
N CYS A 158 -9.47 1.63 -1.52
CA CYS A 158 -8.15 2.22 -1.36
C CYS A 158 -7.19 1.29 -0.62
N GLU A 159 -5.95 1.21 -1.11
CA GLU A 159 -4.81 0.62 -0.39
C GLU A 159 -4.06 1.70 0.41
N ILE A 160 -4.04 2.94 -0.09
CA ILE A 160 -3.47 4.08 0.62
C ILE A 160 -4.35 4.49 1.80
N LEU A 161 -3.71 5.02 2.85
CA LEU A 161 -4.37 5.56 4.03
C LEU A 161 -4.30 7.08 4.01
N PHE A 162 -5.40 7.72 4.35
CA PHE A 162 -5.45 9.17 4.54
C PHE A 162 -5.25 9.50 6.02
N VAL A 163 -4.31 10.38 6.32
CA VAL A 163 -4.05 10.84 7.70
C VAL A 163 -4.62 12.24 7.85
N ASP A 164 -5.67 12.37 8.64
CA ASP A 164 -6.35 13.64 8.92
C ASP A 164 -6.05 14.08 10.36
N GLY A 165 -5.23 15.14 10.52
CA GLY A 165 -4.93 15.71 11.84
C GLY A 165 -4.36 14.74 12.87
N GLY A 166 -3.62 13.73 12.43
CA GLY A 166 -3.07 12.65 13.26
C GLY A 166 -3.99 11.44 13.46
N ILE A 167 -5.15 11.42 12.80
CA ILE A 167 -6.06 10.27 12.80
C ILE A 167 -5.99 9.59 11.43
N VAL A 168 -5.61 8.32 11.42
CA VAL A 168 -5.65 7.47 10.21
C VAL A 168 -7.10 7.04 9.98
N ARG A 169 -7.62 7.27 8.80
CA ARG A 169 -8.95 6.84 8.36
C ARG A 169 -8.88 5.99 7.12
#